data_f34151a080ab3981b627bb81f44c0b26
#
_entry.id   f34151a080ab3981b627bb81f44c0b26
#
_cell.length_a   1.000
_cell.length_b   1.000
_cell.length_c   1.000
_cell.angle_alpha   90.00
_cell.angle_beta   90.00
_cell.angle_gamma   90.00
#
_symmetry.space_group_name_H-M   'P 1'
#
loop_
_entity.id
_entity.type
_entity.pdbx_description
1 polymer ?
#
loop_
_entity_poly.entity_id
_entity_poly.type
_entity_poly.pdbx_seq_one_letter_code
_entity_poly.pdbx_strand_id
1 'polypeptide(L)'
;GLRLHDSYEALLADPGVAAVYVPLPNHLHVEWALKAIAAGKHVLCEKPMAMQAAEFDALNAARDASGLLVSEAYMIVHHPQWQKARELIAGGAIGRVEHVDAAFSYDNRAQPGNIRNRPETGGGGIRDIGVYTYGSVRFATGAEPVALQARLKRENGVDTFAQVTGEMAGEVGRFTYSA
;
A
#
# COMPACT_ATOMS: atom_id res chain seq x y z
N GLY A 1 -6.66 -10.71 -29.59
CA GLY A 1 -7.57 -9.67 -29.11
C GLY A 1 -7.82 -9.82 -27.61
N LEU A 2 -8.31 -8.76 -26.93
CA LEU A 2 -8.71 -8.85 -25.53
C LEU A 2 -10.02 -9.64 -25.42
N ARG A 3 -10.10 -10.51 -24.43
CA ARG A 3 -11.36 -11.17 -24.04
C ARG A 3 -12.03 -10.27 -22.99
N LEU A 4 -13.29 -9.97 -23.17
CA LEU A 4 -14.12 -9.27 -22.20
C LEU A 4 -15.00 -10.27 -21.46
N HIS A 5 -15.25 -9.98 -20.20
CA HIS A 5 -16.16 -10.73 -19.33
C HIS A 5 -17.27 -9.80 -18.85
N ASP A 6 -18.49 -10.30 -18.71
CA ASP A 6 -19.65 -9.50 -18.34
C ASP A 6 -19.70 -9.18 -16.84
N SER A 7 -18.90 -9.87 -16.02
CA SER A 7 -18.78 -9.61 -14.59
C SER A 7 -17.40 -10.06 -14.06
N TYR A 8 -17.06 -9.60 -12.86
CA TYR A 8 -15.86 -10.06 -12.17
C TYR A 8 -15.93 -11.56 -11.86
N GLU A 9 -17.09 -12.06 -11.48
CA GLU A 9 -17.31 -13.48 -11.23
C GLU A 9 -17.10 -14.31 -12.51
N ALA A 10 -17.58 -13.86 -13.65
CA ALA A 10 -17.35 -14.53 -14.93
C ALA A 10 -15.86 -14.55 -15.30
N LEU A 11 -15.11 -13.47 -15.01
CA LEU A 11 -13.67 -13.43 -15.18
C LEU A 11 -12.98 -14.44 -14.27
N LEU A 12 -13.36 -14.50 -12.99
CA LEU A 12 -12.78 -15.44 -12.04
C LEU A 12 -13.08 -16.90 -12.39
N ALA A 13 -14.24 -17.18 -12.98
CA ALA A 13 -14.63 -18.51 -13.41
C ALA A 13 -13.92 -18.99 -14.70
N ASP A 14 -13.28 -18.11 -15.46
CA ASP A 14 -12.58 -18.48 -16.70
C ASP A 14 -11.32 -19.29 -16.40
N PRO A 15 -11.22 -20.58 -16.82
CA PRO A 15 -10.03 -21.39 -16.60
C PRO A 15 -8.80 -20.89 -17.37
N GLY A 16 -8.98 -20.06 -18.39
CA GLY A 16 -7.88 -19.44 -19.15
C GLY A 16 -7.23 -18.25 -18.44
N VAL A 17 -7.80 -17.78 -17.31
CA VAL A 17 -7.24 -16.71 -16.48
C VAL A 17 -6.45 -17.33 -15.34
N ALA A 18 -5.14 -17.15 -15.33
CA ALA A 18 -4.26 -17.67 -14.27
C ALA A 18 -4.02 -16.65 -13.15
N ALA A 19 -4.04 -15.35 -13.45
CA ALA A 19 -3.77 -14.28 -12.50
C ALA A 19 -4.72 -13.11 -12.75
N VAL A 20 -5.02 -12.35 -11.70
CA VAL A 20 -5.85 -11.15 -11.77
C VAL A 20 -5.13 -9.95 -11.15
N TYR A 21 -5.36 -8.79 -11.76
CA TYR A 21 -5.03 -7.49 -11.18
C TYR A 21 -6.31 -6.85 -10.66
N VAL A 22 -6.26 -6.37 -9.41
CA VAL A 22 -7.44 -5.82 -8.70
C VAL A 22 -7.25 -4.32 -8.48
N PRO A 23 -7.64 -3.45 -9.45
CA PRO A 23 -7.56 -1.99 -9.34
C PRO A 23 -8.88 -1.36 -8.87
N LEU A 24 -9.53 -1.98 -7.92
CA LEU A 24 -10.82 -1.53 -7.39
C LEU A 24 -10.64 -0.40 -6.34
N PRO A 25 -11.71 0.26 -5.88
CA PRO A 25 -11.66 1.11 -4.69
C PRO A 25 -11.21 0.31 -3.44
N ASN A 26 -10.51 0.99 -2.53
CA ASN A 26 -9.83 0.35 -1.39
C ASN A 26 -10.71 -0.61 -0.57
N HIS A 27 -11.98 -0.26 -0.33
CA HIS A 27 -12.92 -1.08 0.45
C HIS A 27 -13.27 -2.43 -0.21
N LEU A 28 -12.98 -2.62 -1.49
CA LEU A 28 -13.25 -3.85 -2.25
C LEU A 28 -12.01 -4.75 -2.40
N HIS A 29 -10.82 -4.26 -2.05
CA HIS A 29 -9.58 -5.00 -2.30
C HIS A 29 -9.56 -6.36 -1.63
N VAL A 30 -9.81 -6.42 -0.32
CA VAL A 30 -9.75 -7.68 0.45
C VAL A 30 -10.80 -8.67 -0.03
N GLU A 31 -12.03 -8.21 -0.23
CA GLU A 31 -13.13 -9.07 -0.72
C GLU A 31 -12.76 -9.73 -2.06
N TRP A 32 -12.35 -8.92 -3.04
CA TRP A 32 -12.06 -9.45 -4.38
C TRP A 32 -10.75 -10.22 -4.45
N ALA A 33 -9.76 -9.88 -3.64
CA ALA A 33 -8.56 -10.69 -3.50
C ALA A 33 -8.87 -12.08 -2.96
N LEU A 34 -9.69 -12.19 -1.90
CA LEU A 34 -10.11 -13.48 -1.34
C LEU A 34 -10.95 -14.30 -2.33
N LYS A 35 -11.88 -13.67 -3.06
CA LYS A 35 -12.65 -14.33 -4.12
C LYS A 35 -11.75 -14.88 -5.23
N ALA A 36 -10.73 -14.11 -5.62
CA ALA A 36 -9.77 -14.53 -6.63
C ALA A 36 -8.91 -15.71 -6.16
N ILE A 37 -8.43 -15.69 -4.91
CA ILE A 37 -7.70 -16.82 -4.31
C ILE A 37 -8.58 -18.06 -4.27
N ALA A 38 -9.85 -17.94 -3.83
CA ALA A 38 -10.80 -19.05 -3.79
C ALA A 38 -11.09 -19.62 -5.18
N ALA A 39 -11.02 -18.80 -6.24
CA ALA A 39 -11.13 -19.23 -7.63
C ALA A 39 -9.81 -19.79 -8.23
N GLY A 40 -8.76 -19.96 -7.41
CA GLY A 40 -7.49 -20.50 -7.85
C GLY A 40 -6.63 -19.55 -8.68
N LYS A 41 -6.80 -18.22 -8.52
CA LYS A 41 -6.07 -17.21 -9.28
C LYS A 41 -4.97 -16.57 -8.44
N HIS A 42 -3.80 -16.34 -9.04
CA HIS A 42 -2.82 -15.44 -8.49
C HIS A 42 -3.36 -14.01 -8.44
N VAL A 43 -2.95 -13.21 -7.45
CA VAL A 43 -3.51 -11.87 -7.22
C VAL A 43 -2.41 -10.83 -7.15
N LEU A 44 -2.55 -9.77 -7.94
CA LEU A 44 -1.87 -8.49 -7.77
C LEU A 44 -2.94 -7.46 -7.41
N CYS A 45 -2.95 -6.98 -6.17
CA CYS A 45 -3.96 -6.04 -5.68
C CYS A 45 -3.39 -4.64 -5.51
N GLU A 46 -4.11 -3.61 -5.94
CA GLU A 46 -3.70 -2.22 -5.73
C GLU A 46 -3.50 -1.87 -4.24
N LYS A 47 -2.66 -0.88 -4.03
CA LYS A 47 -2.36 -0.32 -2.71
C LYS A 47 -3.45 0.70 -2.26
N PRO A 48 -3.73 0.77 -0.98
CA PRO A 48 -3.38 -0.19 0.05
C PRO A 48 -4.18 -1.48 -0.14
N MET A 49 -3.52 -2.62 -0.05
CA MET A 49 -4.18 -3.92 -0.24
C MET A 49 -5.28 -4.19 0.79
N ALA A 50 -5.12 -3.64 1.99
CA ALA A 50 -6.10 -3.69 3.08
C ALA A 50 -6.20 -2.34 3.77
N MET A 51 -7.34 -2.06 4.39
CA MET A 51 -7.56 -0.81 5.13
C MET A 51 -7.19 -0.92 6.61
N GLN A 52 -7.07 -2.15 7.12
CA GLN A 52 -6.72 -2.45 8.51
C GLN A 52 -5.77 -3.65 8.57
N ALA A 53 -4.89 -3.65 9.58
CA ALA A 53 -3.91 -4.72 9.76
C ALA A 53 -4.55 -6.11 9.93
N ALA A 54 -5.66 -6.20 10.65
CA ALA A 54 -6.36 -7.47 10.89
C ALA A 54 -6.93 -8.12 9.60
N GLU A 55 -7.15 -7.35 8.54
CA GLU A 55 -7.61 -7.89 7.26
C GLU A 55 -6.53 -8.74 6.58
N PHE A 56 -5.25 -8.50 6.89
CA PHE A 56 -4.15 -9.32 6.39
C PHE A 56 -4.15 -10.74 6.96
N ASP A 57 -4.76 -10.99 8.11
CA ASP A 57 -4.80 -12.35 8.68
C ASP A 57 -5.56 -13.30 7.74
N ALA A 58 -6.71 -12.87 7.23
CA ALA A 58 -7.50 -13.65 6.28
C ALA A 58 -6.79 -13.80 4.92
N LEU A 59 -6.16 -12.74 4.41
CA LEU A 59 -5.40 -12.78 3.15
C LEU A 59 -4.20 -13.71 3.25
N ASN A 60 -3.42 -13.63 4.32
CA ASN A 60 -2.27 -14.49 4.55
C ASN A 60 -2.69 -15.96 4.70
N ALA A 61 -3.73 -16.24 5.49
CA ALA A 61 -4.25 -17.59 5.65
C ALA A 61 -4.72 -18.19 4.31
N ALA A 62 -5.45 -17.43 3.49
CA ALA A 62 -5.91 -17.88 2.18
C ALA A 62 -4.74 -18.10 1.20
N ARG A 63 -3.74 -17.20 1.17
CA ARG A 63 -2.53 -17.35 0.38
C ARG A 63 -1.77 -18.62 0.76
N ASP A 64 -1.52 -18.81 2.04
CA ASP A 64 -0.71 -19.93 2.54
C ASP A 64 -1.39 -21.27 2.31
N ALA A 65 -2.73 -21.33 2.48
CA ALA A 65 -3.51 -22.54 2.20
C ALA A 65 -3.58 -22.89 0.71
N SER A 66 -3.59 -21.90 -0.17
CA SER A 66 -3.71 -22.10 -1.62
C SER A 66 -2.37 -22.29 -2.34
N GLY A 67 -1.27 -21.82 -1.77
CA GLY A 67 0.05 -21.76 -2.42
C GLY A 67 0.12 -20.77 -3.59
N LEU A 68 -0.89 -19.89 -3.75
CA LEU A 68 -0.93 -18.90 -4.82
C LEU A 68 -0.03 -17.69 -4.50
N LEU A 69 0.43 -17.00 -5.55
CA LEU A 69 1.09 -15.71 -5.40
C LEU A 69 0.02 -14.64 -5.15
N VAL A 70 0.14 -13.96 -4.02
CA VAL A 70 -0.73 -12.84 -3.63
C VAL A 70 0.16 -11.70 -3.21
N SER A 71 0.08 -10.57 -3.90
CA SER A 71 0.97 -9.43 -3.69
C SER A 71 0.23 -8.10 -3.80
N GLU A 72 0.69 -7.14 -3.02
CA GLU A 72 0.30 -5.74 -3.16
C GLU A 72 1.05 -5.10 -4.33
N ALA A 73 0.35 -4.28 -5.13
CA ALA A 73 0.93 -3.54 -6.24
C ALA A 73 1.65 -2.27 -5.73
N TYR A 74 2.68 -2.47 -4.92
CA TYR A 74 3.50 -1.39 -4.38
C TYR A 74 4.77 -1.20 -5.21
N MET A 75 4.71 -0.33 -6.22
CA MET A 75 5.75 -0.16 -7.24
C MET A 75 7.12 0.27 -6.70
N ILE A 76 7.17 0.93 -5.53
CA ILE A 76 8.40 1.44 -4.90
C ILE A 76 9.47 0.34 -4.80
N VAL A 77 9.09 -0.84 -4.33
CA VAL A 77 10.02 -1.95 -4.07
C VAL A 77 10.68 -2.51 -5.33
N HIS A 78 10.07 -2.25 -6.50
CA HIS A 78 10.56 -2.72 -7.81
C HIS A 78 11.30 -1.64 -8.59
N HIS A 79 11.23 -0.37 -8.15
CA HIS A 79 11.83 0.74 -8.88
C HIS A 79 13.34 0.82 -8.62
N PRO A 80 14.19 0.88 -9.67
CA PRO A 80 15.67 0.88 -9.51
C PRO A 80 16.21 2.00 -8.62
N GLN A 81 15.57 3.18 -8.63
CA GLN A 81 15.93 4.31 -7.75
C GLN A 81 15.85 3.92 -6.28
N TRP A 82 14.75 3.28 -5.86
CA TRP A 82 14.54 2.90 -4.48
C TRP A 82 15.40 1.71 -4.07
N GLN A 83 15.64 0.76 -4.97
CA GLN A 83 16.60 -0.32 -4.76
C GLN A 83 18.01 0.22 -4.58
N LYS A 84 18.41 1.21 -5.39
CA LYS A 84 19.71 1.87 -5.26
C LYS A 84 19.83 2.70 -3.98
N ALA A 85 18.78 3.43 -3.58
CA ALA A 85 18.75 4.14 -2.31
C ALA A 85 18.96 3.18 -1.12
N ARG A 86 18.24 2.04 -1.11
CA ARG A 86 18.40 1.00 -0.10
C ARG A 86 19.82 0.43 -0.07
N GLU A 87 20.39 0.12 -1.21
CA GLU A 87 21.78 -0.38 -1.34
C GLU A 87 22.78 0.63 -0.75
N LEU A 88 22.67 1.92 -1.10
CA LEU A 88 23.58 2.97 -0.61
C LEU A 88 23.47 3.18 0.90
N ILE A 89 22.26 3.17 1.44
CA ILE A 89 22.00 3.32 2.87
C ILE A 89 22.58 2.11 3.62
N ALA A 90 22.25 0.89 3.20
CA ALA A 90 22.71 -0.34 3.82
C ALA A 90 24.25 -0.50 3.71
N GLY A 91 24.85 -0.03 2.62
CA GLY A 91 26.30 -0.03 2.41
C GLY A 91 27.04 1.09 3.14
N GLY A 92 26.34 1.94 3.91
CA GLY A 92 26.95 3.02 4.70
C GLY A 92 27.46 4.21 3.89
N ALA A 93 27.04 4.35 2.62
CA ALA A 93 27.53 5.41 1.72
C ALA A 93 27.21 6.83 2.23
N ILE A 94 26.15 6.99 3.04
CA ILE A 94 25.76 8.27 3.66
C ILE A 94 26.08 8.32 5.16
N GLY A 95 26.77 7.30 5.70
CA GLY A 95 27.00 7.16 7.13
C GLY A 95 25.74 6.80 7.89
N ARG A 96 25.68 7.19 9.18
CA ARG A 96 24.52 6.94 10.03
C ARG A 96 23.32 7.78 9.60
N VAL A 97 22.16 7.16 9.50
CA VAL A 97 20.90 7.87 9.25
C VAL A 97 20.46 8.56 10.56
N GLU A 98 20.31 9.87 10.54
CA GLU A 98 19.87 10.67 11.69
C GLU A 98 18.41 11.07 11.60
N HIS A 99 17.96 11.42 10.40
CA HIS A 99 16.60 11.86 10.13
C HIS A 99 16.18 11.51 8.70
N VAL A 100 14.90 11.18 8.53
CA VAL A 100 14.28 11.07 7.21
C VAL A 100 13.02 11.92 7.20
N ASP A 101 12.93 12.79 6.20
CA ASP A 101 11.72 13.56 5.90
C ASP A 101 11.15 13.10 4.56
N ALA A 102 9.84 12.85 4.52
CA ALA A 102 9.15 12.41 3.33
C ALA A 102 7.86 13.19 3.12
N ALA A 103 7.63 13.73 1.94
CA ALA A 103 6.43 14.51 1.64
C ALA A 103 5.78 14.05 0.35
N PHE A 104 4.44 13.93 0.38
CA PHE A 104 3.64 13.71 -0.81
C PHE A 104 2.33 14.50 -0.68
N SER A 105 2.03 15.31 -1.67
CA SER A 105 0.78 16.06 -1.72
C SER A 105 0.33 16.29 -3.16
N TYR A 106 -0.97 16.41 -3.35
CA TYR A 106 -1.59 16.84 -4.60
C TYR A 106 -2.99 17.39 -4.30
N ASP A 107 -3.60 18.07 -5.25
CA ASP A 107 -4.92 18.65 -5.10
C ASP A 107 -5.94 17.93 -5.99
N ASN A 108 -6.94 17.31 -5.36
CA ASN A 108 -8.10 16.70 -6.03
C ASN A 108 -9.45 17.24 -5.52
N ARG A 109 -9.46 18.39 -4.81
CA ARG A 109 -10.65 18.98 -4.20
C ARG A 109 -11.74 19.28 -5.22
N ALA A 110 -11.37 19.57 -6.47
CA ALA A 110 -12.32 19.81 -7.56
C ALA A 110 -13.08 18.54 -8.03
N GLN A 111 -12.77 17.37 -7.47
CA GLN A 111 -13.36 16.09 -7.84
C GLN A 111 -14.07 15.41 -6.65
N PRO A 112 -15.20 15.94 -6.16
CA PRO A 112 -15.86 15.39 -4.96
C PRO A 112 -16.35 13.96 -5.15
N GLY A 113 -16.63 13.51 -6.37
CA GLY A 113 -17.00 12.14 -6.71
C GLY A 113 -15.83 11.17 -6.80
N ASN A 114 -14.58 11.63 -6.68
CA ASN A 114 -13.41 10.76 -6.70
C ASN A 114 -13.41 9.84 -5.48
N ILE A 115 -13.06 8.57 -5.68
CA ILE A 115 -13.02 7.55 -4.61
C ILE A 115 -12.14 7.96 -3.42
N ARG A 116 -11.11 8.78 -3.64
CA ARG A 116 -10.18 9.26 -2.61
C ARG A 116 -10.81 10.30 -1.67
N ASN A 117 -11.88 10.97 -2.12
CA ASN A 117 -12.61 11.98 -1.35
C ASN A 117 -13.86 11.40 -0.64
N ARG A 118 -14.04 10.09 -0.69
CA ARG A 118 -15.24 9.39 -0.20
C ARG A 118 -14.87 8.39 0.89
N PRO A 119 -15.42 8.53 2.13
CA PRO A 119 -15.10 7.62 3.22
C PRO A 119 -15.58 6.20 2.98
N GLU A 120 -16.73 6.01 2.32
CA GLU A 120 -17.31 4.71 2.01
C GLU A 120 -16.48 3.87 1.03
N THR A 121 -15.61 4.49 0.25
CA THR A 121 -14.68 3.80 -0.65
C THR A 121 -13.30 3.55 -0.05
N GLY A 122 -13.14 3.90 1.24
CA GLY A 122 -11.84 3.82 1.91
C GLY A 122 -10.88 4.95 1.52
N GLY A 123 -11.43 6.13 1.16
CA GLY A 123 -10.63 7.31 0.80
C GLY A 123 -9.82 7.88 1.96
N GLY A 124 -9.08 8.95 1.66
CA GLY A 124 -8.21 9.66 2.58
C GLY A 124 -6.75 9.70 2.13
N GLY A 125 -6.04 10.76 2.51
CA GLY A 125 -4.66 11.01 2.09
C GLY A 125 -3.68 9.98 2.62
N ILE A 126 -3.84 9.53 3.87
CA ILE A 126 -2.94 8.52 4.47
C ILE A 126 -3.02 7.20 3.69
N ARG A 127 -4.22 6.75 3.33
CA ARG A 127 -4.41 5.51 2.55
C ARG A 127 -3.94 5.65 1.11
N ASP A 128 -4.14 6.81 0.51
CA ASP A 128 -3.79 7.01 -0.90
C ASP A 128 -2.31 7.32 -1.12
N ILE A 129 -1.76 8.29 -0.39
CA ILE A 129 -0.39 8.77 -0.59
C ILE A 129 0.52 8.62 0.63
N GLY A 130 -0.02 8.54 1.85
CA GLY A 130 0.78 8.24 3.04
C GLY A 130 1.53 6.92 2.92
N VAL A 131 0.95 5.92 2.25
CA VAL A 131 1.62 4.65 1.94
C VAL A 131 2.97 4.84 1.24
N TYR A 132 3.13 5.89 0.43
CA TYR A 132 4.41 6.20 -0.21
C TYR A 132 5.39 6.86 0.74
N THR A 133 4.96 7.71 1.65
CA THR A 133 5.87 8.40 2.58
C THR A 133 6.42 7.44 3.63
N TYR A 134 5.60 6.62 4.29
CA TYR A 134 6.10 5.65 5.27
C TYR A 134 6.65 4.37 4.63
N GLY A 135 6.04 3.88 3.57
CA GLY A 135 6.45 2.64 2.92
C GLY A 135 7.80 2.74 2.22
N SER A 136 8.10 3.88 1.57
CA SER A 136 9.40 4.10 0.95
C SER A 136 10.53 4.19 1.98
N VAL A 137 10.28 4.82 3.13
CA VAL A 137 11.26 4.91 4.22
C VAL A 137 11.51 3.53 4.80
N ARG A 138 10.46 2.75 5.10
CA ARG A 138 10.61 1.37 5.57
C ARG A 138 11.40 0.51 4.58
N PHE A 139 11.09 0.62 3.29
CA PHE A 139 11.79 -0.12 2.24
C PHE A 139 13.27 0.27 2.13
N ALA A 140 13.57 1.57 2.13
CA ALA A 140 14.93 2.07 1.93
C ALA A 140 15.84 1.82 3.13
N THR A 141 15.29 1.85 4.35
CA THR A 141 16.06 1.75 5.60
C THR A 141 15.98 0.39 6.30
N GLY A 142 14.99 -0.44 5.97
CA GLY A 142 14.67 -1.65 6.73
C GLY A 142 14.19 -1.37 8.16
N ALA A 143 13.80 -0.13 8.46
CA ALA A 143 13.38 0.27 9.80
C ALA A 143 11.86 0.27 9.96
N GLU A 144 11.41 0.00 11.18
CA GLU A 144 10.01 0.02 11.57
C GLU A 144 9.73 1.16 12.56
N PRO A 145 8.50 1.68 12.62
CA PRO A 145 8.13 2.71 13.57
C PRO A 145 8.16 2.17 15.01
N VAL A 146 8.81 2.94 15.90
CA VAL A 146 8.86 2.66 17.35
C VAL A 146 7.83 3.50 18.10
N ALA A 147 7.77 4.80 17.73
CA ALA A 147 6.82 5.74 18.32
C ALA A 147 6.45 6.77 17.25
N LEU A 148 5.15 6.97 17.05
CA LEU A 148 4.63 7.95 16.10
C LEU A 148 3.60 8.85 16.77
N GLN A 149 3.61 10.13 16.36
CA GLN A 149 2.55 11.10 16.64
C GLN A 149 2.03 11.63 15.31
N ALA A 150 0.73 11.88 15.22
CA ALA A 150 0.12 12.40 14.01
C ALA A 150 -0.84 13.55 14.31
N ARG A 151 -0.80 14.58 13.46
CA ARG A 151 -1.81 15.65 13.39
C ARG A 151 -2.58 15.46 12.08
N LEU A 152 -3.89 15.37 12.19
CA LEU A 152 -4.77 15.13 11.04
C LEU A 152 -5.74 16.30 10.87
N LYS A 153 -5.98 16.71 9.63
CA LYS A 153 -7.14 17.48 9.25
C LYS A 153 -8.07 16.58 8.46
N ARG A 154 -9.35 16.60 8.80
CA ARG A 154 -10.38 15.81 8.11
C ARG A 154 -11.44 16.73 7.52
N GLU A 155 -11.88 16.41 6.32
CA GLU A 155 -12.98 17.05 5.62
C GLU A 155 -13.86 15.97 4.99
N ASN A 156 -15.16 16.09 5.11
CA ASN A 156 -16.13 15.14 4.55
C ASN A 156 -15.86 13.65 4.93
N GLY A 157 -15.33 13.42 6.14
CA GLY A 157 -15.08 12.07 6.66
C GLY A 157 -13.76 11.42 6.23
N VAL A 158 -12.96 12.08 5.40
CA VAL A 158 -11.63 11.62 4.99
C VAL A 158 -10.53 12.54 5.53
N ASP A 159 -9.32 12.03 5.70
CA ASP A 159 -8.15 12.85 6.02
C ASP A 159 -7.66 13.56 4.74
N THR A 160 -7.54 14.88 4.84
CA THR A 160 -7.08 15.75 3.74
C THR A 160 -5.69 16.33 3.99
N PHE A 161 -5.21 16.19 5.23
CA PHE A 161 -3.86 16.53 5.64
C PHE A 161 -3.44 15.60 6.77
N ALA A 162 -2.22 15.14 6.71
CA ALA A 162 -1.56 14.40 7.77
C ALA A 162 -0.13 14.94 7.95
N GLN A 163 0.26 15.18 9.18
CA GLN A 163 1.63 15.39 9.58
C GLN A 163 2.00 14.34 10.61
N VAL A 164 3.01 13.54 10.31
CA VAL A 164 3.48 12.45 11.16
C VAL A 164 4.90 12.76 11.60
N THR A 165 5.19 12.56 12.86
CA THR A 165 6.55 12.67 13.41
C THR A 165 6.80 11.53 14.39
N GLY A 166 8.06 11.11 14.52
CA GLY A 166 8.39 10.08 15.49
C GLY A 166 9.76 9.46 15.29
N GLU A 167 9.90 8.24 15.75
CA GLU A 167 11.13 7.47 15.68
C GLU A 167 10.94 6.18 14.91
N MET A 168 11.96 5.85 14.14
CA MET A 168 12.10 4.59 13.42
C MET A 168 13.34 3.84 13.96
N ALA A 169 13.31 2.51 13.96
CA ALA A 169 14.45 1.68 14.35
C ALA A 169 14.53 0.41 13.49
N GLY A 170 15.75 0.01 13.14
CA GLY A 170 16.02 -1.15 12.33
C GLY A 170 17.53 -1.39 12.15
N GLU A 171 17.89 -2.09 11.09
CA GLU A 171 19.30 -2.43 10.80
C GLU A 171 20.21 -1.22 10.65
N VAL A 172 19.69 -0.11 10.16
CA VAL A 172 20.43 1.16 10.01
C VAL A 172 20.51 1.98 11.30
N GLY A 173 20.04 1.45 12.42
CA GLY A 173 20.00 2.10 13.72
C GLY A 173 18.65 2.77 14.00
N ARG A 174 18.66 3.72 14.96
CA ARG A 174 17.51 4.52 15.35
C ARG A 174 17.66 5.94 14.78
N PHE A 175 16.58 6.47 14.20
CA PHE A 175 16.55 7.81 13.63
C PHE A 175 15.17 8.46 13.79
N THR A 176 15.10 9.77 13.65
CA THR A 176 13.82 10.49 13.65
C THR A 176 13.17 10.49 12.25
N TYR A 177 11.85 10.51 12.24
CA TYR A 177 11.05 10.49 11.03
C TYR A 177 10.02 11.62 11.03
N SER A 178 9.82 12.24 9.86
CA SER A 178 8.70 13.15 9.60
C SER A 178 8.08 12.89 8.23
N ALA A 179 6.77 13.12 8.15
CA ALA A 179 6.02 13.04 6.91
C ALA A 179 4.80 13.99 6.92
#